data_0266a5c4695173176c252d71d2d96241
#
_entry.id   0266a5c4695173176c252d71d2d96241
#
_cell.length_a   1.000
_cell.length_b   1.000
_cell.length_c   1.000
_cell.angle_alpha   90.00
_cell.angle_beta   90.00
_cell.angle_gamma   90.00
#
_symmetry.space_group_name_H-M   'P 1'
#
loop_
_entity.id
_entity.type
_entity.pdbx_description
1 polymer ?
#
loop_
_entity_poly.entity_id
_entity_poly.type
_entity_poly.pdbx_seq_one_letter_code
_entity_poly.pdbx_strand_id
1 'polypeptide(L)'
;MKTSQRGLDLIKQFEGFRSEAYRDVVGVLTIGYGFTSNVREGDTMTKAQANARLARELSGYELAVKVATDGQCNQNQFDALVSFCWNVGIEGMQRSSVIKAHRRGDYQAAARAFGLWTKAGGKVWPGLTRRRAAEAALYLEPMPDDVSDPVEGPAQAMPQVVEPERPMAASTINRAGVVAGGTAAVATVAETVSTVSSVKRGVEDLGSWLAPLLLLAVVGLCGYIVWERIKQRRGGWA
;
A
#
# COMPACT_ATOMS: atom_id res chain seq x y z
N MET A 1 -13.13 -18.34 16.65
CA MET A 1 -13.12 -16.98 16.08
C MET A 1 -13.20 -17.12 14.58
N LYS A 2 -13.86 -16.19 13.89
CA LYS A 2 -13.98 -16.09 12.42
C LYS A 2 -13.54 -14.70 12.00
N THR A 3 -13.10 -14.56 10.76
CA THR A 3 -12.74 -13.25 10.19
C THR A 3 -13.97 -12.36 10.15
N SER A 4 -13.88 -11.19 10.75
CA SER A 4 -14.96 -10.21 10.76
C SER A 4 -15.16 -9.55 9.38
N GLN A 5 -16.25 -8.80 9.21
CA GLN A 5 -16.47 -8.03 7.98
C GLN A 5 -15.30 -7.08 7.72
N ARG A 6 -14.73 -6.49 8.75
CA ARG A 6 -13.58 -5.59 8.68
C ARG A 6 -12.32 -6.30 8.16
N GLY A 7 -12.04 -7.52 8.66
CA GLY A 7 -10.95 -8.35 8.15
C GLY A 7 -11.16 -8.76 6.70
N LEU A 8 -12.40 -9.12 6.32
CA LEU A 8 -12.75 -9.41 4.94
C LEU A 8 -12.54 -8.21 4.02
N ASP A 9 -12.90 -7.01 4.46
CA ASP A 9 -12.75 -5.79 3.66
C ASP A 9 -11.29 -5.39 3.51
N LEU A 10 -10.46 -5.59 4.54
CA LEU A 10 -9.03 -5.42 4.46
C LEU A 10 -8.39 -6.34 3.39
N ILE A 11 -8.75 -7.63 3.39
CA ILE A 11 -8.25 -8.57 2.38
C ILE A 11 -8.69 -8.13 0.98
N LYS A 12 -9.99 -7.86 0.77
CA LYS A 12 -10.56 -7.45 -0.52
C LYS A 12 -9.92 -6.18 -1.08
N GLN A 13 -9.56 -5.23 -0.20
CA GLN A 13 -8.92 -3.98 -0.58
C GLN A 13 -7.58 -4.22 -1.30
N PHE A 14 -6.82 -5.23 -0.86
CA PHE A 14 -5.50 -5.51 -1.42
C PHE A 14 -5.51 -6.56 -2.54
N GLU A 15 -6.47 -7.47 -2.56
CA GLU A 15 -6.56 -8.47 -3.64
C GLU A 15 -7.18 -7.89 -4.91
N GLY A 16 -8.09 -6.90 -4.78
CA GLY A 16 -8.90 -6.41 -5.89
C GLY A 16 -9.94 -7.43 -6.34
N PHE A 17 -10.88 -7.01 -7.19
CA PHE A 17 -11.94 -7.88 -7.70
C PHE A 17 -11.95 -7.89 -9.23
N ARG A 18 -11.94 -9.09 -9.81
CA ARG A 18 -12.18 -9.30 -11.24
C ARG A 18 -13.37 -10.20 -11.46
N SER A 19 -14.36 -9.73 -12.22
CA SER A 19 -15.59 -10.46 -12.52
C SER A 19 -15.40 -11.58 -13.55
N GLU A 20 -14.36 -11.51 -14.35
CA GLU A 20 -14.06 -12.44 -15.45
C GLU A 20 -12.73 -13.15 -15.20
N ALA A 21 -12.65 -14.40 -15.61
CA ALA A 21 -11.40 -15.16 -15.55
C ALA A 21 -10.34 -14.51 -16.45
N TYR A 22 -9.14 -14.37 -15.92
CA TYR A 22 -7.98 -13.82 -16.63
C TYR A 22 -6.73 -14.64 -16.34
N ARG A 23 -5.74 -14.54 -17.20
CA ARG A 23 -4.41 -15.10 -16.93
C ARG A 23 -3.58 -14.09 -16.16
N ASP A 24 -3.05 -14.49 -15.02
CA ASP A 24 -2.13 -13.65 -14.25
C ASP A 24 -0.77 -13.52 -14.95
N VAL A 25 0.18 -12.83 -14.32
CA VAL A 25 1.52 -12.56 -14.87
C VAL A 25 2.36 -13.82 -15.13
N VAL A 26 2.00 -14.94 -14.52
CA VAL A 26 2.65 -16.24 -14.72
C VAL A 26 1.77 -17.21 -15.55
N GLY A 27 0.66 -16.72 -16.12
CA GLY A 27 -0.22 -17.45 -17.03
C GLY A 27 -1.28 -18.32 -16.34
N VAL A 28 -1.44 -18.24 -15.01
CA VAL A 28 -2.43 -19.00 -14.25
C VAL A 28 -3.80 -18.34 -14.37
N LEU A 29 -4.83 -19.16 -14.69
CA LEU A 29 -6.22 -18.70 -14.74
C LEU A 29 -6.69 -18.31 -13.34
N THR A 30 -7.14 -17.06 -13.21
CA THR A 30 -7.48 -16.42 -11.94
C THR A 30 -8.81 -15.68 -12.07
N ILE A 31 -9.64 -15.68 -11.02
CA ILE A 31 -10.92 -14.96 -10.98
C ILE A 31 -11.20 -14.40 -9.57
N GLY A 32 -12.11 -13.44 -9.47
CA GLY A 32 -12.60 -12.89 -8.20
C GLY A 32 -11.51 -12.15 -7.44
N TYR A 33 -11.19 -12.59 -6.24
CA TYR A 33 -10.14 -12.07 -5.37
C TYR A 33 -8.84 -12.90 -5.45
N GLY A 34 -8.44 -13.29 -6.65
CA GLY A 34 -7.21 -14.06 -6.84
C GLY A 34 -7.41 -15.60 -6.77
N PHE A 35 -8.63 -16.09 -6.90
CA PHE A 35 -8.88 -17.52 -6.88
C PHE A 35 -8.37 -18.21 -8.15
N THR A 36 -7.62 -19.27 -7.98
CA THR A 36 -7.03 -20.04 -9.08
C THR A 36 -7.60 -21.46 -9.21
N SER A 37 -8.17 -22.00 -8.14
CA SER A 37 -8.71 -23.38 -8.13
C SER A 37 -10.03 -23.46 -8.87
N ASN A 38 -10.16 -24.45 -9.77
CA ASN A 38 -11.38 -24.71 -10.56
C ASN A 38 -11.85 -23.50 -11.38
N VAL A 39 -10.91 -22.74 -11.97
CA VAL A 39 -11.20 -21.62 -12.87
C VAL A 39 -10.98 -22.07 -14.30
N ARG A 40 -11.96 -21.79 -15.18
CA ARG A 40 -11.91 -22.06 -16.61
C ARG A 40 -11.91 -20.76 -17.40
N GLU A 41 -11.41 -20.81 -18.61
CA GLU A 41 -11.47 -19.68 -19.53
C GLU A 41 -12.93 -19.30 -19.83
N GLY A 42 -13.28 -18.02 -19.74
CA GLY A 42 -14.65 -17.54 -19.90
C GLY A 42 -15.52 -17.60 -18.64
N ASP A 43 -15.01 -18.14 -17.52
CA ASP A 43 -15.76 -18.11 -16.26
C ASP A 43 -16.02 -16.66 -15.82
N THR A 44 -17.22 -16.46 -15.25
CA THR A 44 -17.62 -15.17 -14.64
C THR A 44 -18.02 -15.37 -13.18
N MET A 45 -17.82 -14.32 -12.37
CA MET A 45 -18.14 -14.36 -10.95
C MET A 45 -18.66 -13.02 -10.48
N THR A 46 -19.79 -13.00 -9.78
CA THR A 46 -20.30 -11.81 -9.12
C THR A 46 -19.54 -11.52 -7.82
N LYS A 47 -19.57 -10.26 -7.34
CA LYS A 47 -18.99 -9.91 -6.02
C LYS A 47 -19.58 -10.75 -4.88
N ALA A 48 -20.89 -11.07 -4.93
CA ALA A 48 -21.53 -11.90 -3.91
C ALA A 48 -20.94 -13.32 -3.89
N GLN A 49 -20.76 -13.94 -5.07
CA GLN A 49 -20.13 -15.24 -5.19
C GLN A 49 -18.66 -15.23 -4.73
N ALA A 50 -17.92 -14.17 -5.10
CA ALA A 50 -16.53 -14.00 -4.67
C ALA A 50 -16.42 -13.83 -3.15
N ASN A 51 -17.31 -13.06 -2.53
CA ASN A 51 -17.35 -12.89 -1.07
C ASN A 51 -17.63 -14.24 -0.36
N ALA A 52 -18.62 -14.98 -0.84
CA ALA A 52 -18.95 -16.30 -0.29
C ALA A 52 -17.80 -17.31 -0.46
N ARG A 53 -17.10 -17.26 -1.58
CA ARG A 53 -15.93 -18.11 -1.84
C ARG A 53 -14.76 -17.71 -0.93
N LEU A 54 -14.45 -16.41 -0.79
CA LEU A 54 -13.41 -15.91 0.08
C LEU A 54 -13.63 -16.39 1.53
N ALA A 55 -14.83 -16.22 2.07
CA ALA A 55 -15.16 -16.65 3.42
C ALA A 55 -14.95 -18.18 3.63
N ARG A 56 -15.22 -18.99 2.62
CA ARG A 56 -14.95 -20.45 2.70
C ARG A 56 -13.45 -20.75 2.64
N GLU A 57 -12.71 -20.13 1.71
CA GLU A 57 -11.28 -20.38 1.54
C GLU A 57 -10.46 -19.89 2.75
N LEU A 58 -10.92 -18.85 3.45
CA LEU A 58 -10.26 -18.36 4.66
C LEU A 58 -10.27 -19.36 5.83
N SER A 59 -11.15 -20.35 5.84
CA SER A 59 -11.29 -21.28 6.98
C SER A 59 -9.98 -21.98 7.39
N GLY A 60 -9.15 -22.35 6.43
CA GLY A 60 -7.83 -22.95 6.69
C GLY A 60 -6.83 -21.95 7.32
N TYR A 61 -6.86 -20.71 6.85
CA TYR A 61 -6.01 -19.64 7.38
C TYR A 61 -6.45 -19.20 8.78
N GLU A 62 -7.76 -19.14 9.03
CA GLU A 62 -8.35 -18.89 10.36
C GLU A 62 -7.91 -19.93 11.38
N LEU A 63 -7.95 -21.22 10.99
CA LEU A 63 -7.46 -22.29 11.84
C LEU A 63 -5.96 -22.16 12.11
N ALA A 64 -5.17 -21.89 11.08
CA ALA A 64 -3.72 -21.71 11.23
C ALA A 64 -3.36 -20.55 12.17
N VAL A 65 -4.06 -19.42 12.06
CA VAL A 65 -3.89 -18.28 12.96
C VAL A 65 -4.29 -18.66 14.39
N LYS A 66 -5.44 -19.29 14.58
CA LYS A 66 -5.90 -19.76 15.92
C LYS A 66 -4.87 -20.66 16.58
N VAL A 67 -4.30 -21.61 15.84
CA VAL A 67 -3.24 -22.51 16.34
C VAL A 67 -1.96 -21.72 16.63
N ALA A 68 -1.55 -20.81 15.72
CA ALA A 68 -0.31 -20.06 15.88
C ALA A 68 -0.33 -19.07 17.05
N THR A 69 -1.51 -18.62 17.47
CA THR A 69 -1.70 -17.69 18.62
C THR A 69 -2.18 -18.38 19.90
N ASP A 70 -2.30 -19.70 19.89
CA ASP A 70 -2.93 -20.48 20.97
C ASP A 70 -4.34 -19.94 21.35
N GLY A 71 -5.03 -19.33 20.40
CA GLY A 71 -6.32 -18.67 20.56
C GLY A 71 -6.26 -17.34 21.35
N GLN A 72 -5.09 -16.88 21.71
CA GLN A 72 -4.85 -15.67 22.54
C GLN A 72 -4.74 -14.43 21.66
N CYS A 73 -5.83 -14.00 21.02
CA CYS A 73 -5.90 -12.77 20.25
C CYS A 73 -7.31 -12.16 20.32
N ASN A 74 -7.40 -10.85 20.27
CA ASN A 74 -8.68 -10.16 20.08
C ASN A 74 -9.09 -10.18 18.59
N GLN A 75 -10.30 -9.70 18.27
CA GLN A 75 -10.84 -9.77 16.91
C GLN A 75 -9.99 -8.97 15.91
N ASN A 76 -9.52 -7.79 16.28
CA ASN A 76 -8.69 -6.96 15.40
C ASN A 76 -7.33 -7.61 15.10
N GLN A 77 -6.71 -8.20 16.13
CA GLN A 77 -5.48 -8.97 15.96
C GLN A 77 -5.69 -10.19 15.07
N PHE A 78 -6.80 -10.91 15.30
CA PHE A 78 -7.15 -12.07 14.50
C PHE A 78 -7.32 -11.70 13.02
N ASP A 79 -8.11 -10.68 12.72
CA ASP A 79 -8.38 -10.21 11.35
C ASP A 79 -7.09 -9.78 10.63
N ALA A 80 -6.23 -9.03 11.31
CA ALA A 80 -4.95 -8.61 10.76
C ALA A 80 -4.02 -9.81 10.47
N LEU A 81 -3.96 -10.77 11.39
CA LEU A 81 -3.15 -11.99 11.24
C LEU A 81 -3.69 -12.90 10.15
N VAL A 82 -5.02 -12.99 9.96
CA VAL A 82 -5.61 -13.75 8.86
C VAL A 82 -5.30 -13.08 7.52
N SER A 83 -5.40 -11.74 7.41
CA SER A 83 -4.99 -11.01 6.21
C SER A 83 -3.52 -11.23 5.88
N PHE A 84 -2.65 -11.17 6.89
CA PHE A 84 -1.23 -11.44 6.73
C PHE A 84 -0.98 -12.89 6.27
N CYS A 85 -1.61 -13.85 6.93
CA CYS A 85 -1.49 -15.29 6.62
C CYS A 85 -1.96 -15.59 5.19
N TRP A 86 -3.08 -14.99 4.75
CA TRP A 86 -3.58 -15.10 3.39
C TRP A 86 -2.54 -14.68 2.34
N ASN A 87 -1.81 -13.59 2.61
CA ASN A 87 -0.84 -13.05 1.67
C ASN A 87 0.52 -13.77 1.68
N VAL A 88 1.05 -14.13 2.86
CA VAL A 88 2.39 -14.72 2.97
C VAL A 88 2.38 -16.26 3.04
N GLY A 89 1.19 -16.85 3.13
CA GLY A 89 1.00 -18.29 3.34
C GLY A 89 1.13 -18.70 4.80
N ILE A 90 0.56 -19.87 5.11
CA ILE A 90 0.52 -20.41 6.48
C ILE A 90 1.93 -20.60 7.05
N GLU A 91 2.83 -21.18 6.28
CA GLU A 91 4.20 -21.44 6.71
C GLU A 91 4.98 -20.13 6.95
N GLY A 92 4.83 -19.15 6.07
CA GLY A 92 5.42 -17.83 6.21
C GLY A 92 4.95 -17.13 7.50
N MET A 93 3.64 -17.14 7.75
CA MET A 93 3.05 -16.57 8.94
C MET A 93 3.59 -17.25 10.21
N GLN A 94 3.58 -18.59 10.29
CA GLN A 94 4.02 -19.34 11.46
C GLN A 94 5.49 -19.09 11.84
N ARG A 95 6.38 -18.93 10.85
CA ARG A 95 7.81 -18.66 11.08
C ARG A 95 8.10 -17.18 11.32
N SER A 96 7.13 -16.30 11.13
CA SER A 96 7.32 -14.86 11.17
C SER A 96 7.71 -14.34 12.55
N SER A 97 8.43 -13.22 12.56
CA SER A 97 8.67 -12.45 13.79
C SER A 97 7.39 -11.82 14.34
N VAL A 98 6.34 -11.67 13.51
CA VAL A 98 5.00 -11.23 13.95
C VAL A 98 4.44 -12.21 14.98
N ILE A 99 4.34 -13.50 14.63
CA ILE A 99 3.82 -14.53 15.54
C ILE A 99 4.75 -14.73 16.74
N LYS A 100 6.06 -14.71 16.53
CA LYS A 100 7.00 -14.83 17.65
C LYS A 100 6.85 -13.72 18.69
N ALA A 101 6.61 -12.48 18.25
CA ALA A 101 6.37 -11.36 19.15
C ALA A 101 4.98 -11.44 19.80
N HIS A 102 3.94 -11.80 19.04
CA HIS A 102 2.59 -12.01 19.53
C HIS A 102 2.54 -13.01 20.70
N ARG A 103 3.17 -14.17 20.53
CA ARG A 103 3.24 -15.21 21.59
C ARG A 103 3.93 -14.78 22.87
N ARG A 104 4.78 -13.76 22.80
CA ARG A 104 5.41 -13.16 24.00
C ARG A 104 4.57 -12.06 24.64
N GLY A 105 3.41 -11.75 24.08
CA GLY A 105 2.58 -10.62 24.51
C GLY A 105 3.14 -9.25 24.09
N ASP A 106 4.22 -9.22 23.27
CA ASP A 106 4.80 -7.96 22.76
C ASP A 106 4.08 -7.54 21.47
N TYR A 107 2.87 -7.02 21.65
CA TYR A 107 2.01 -6.62 20.53
C TYR A 107 2.57 -5.45 19.74
N GLN A 108 3.32 -4.56 20.38
CA GLN A 108 4.00 -3.47 19.69
C GLN A 108 5.13 -3.98 18.79
N ALA A 109 5.93 -4.94 19.25
CA ALA A 109 6.94 -5.58 18.41
C ALA A 109 6.30 -6.40 17.29
N ALA A 110 5.18 -7.08 17.55
CA ALA A 110 4.44 -7.81 16.53
C ALA A 110 3.96 -6.87 15.41
N ALA A 111 3.39 -5.72 15.75
CA ALA A 111 2.95 -4.71 14.79
C ALA A 111 4.13 -4.17 13.94
N ARG A 112 5.25 -3.85 14.56
CA ARG A 112 6.46 -3.44 13.82
C ARG A 112 6.97 -4.53 12.87
N ALA A 113 6.84 -5.79 13.27
CA ALA A 113 7.35 -6.92 12.50
C ALA A 113 6.59 -7.17 11.18
N PHE A 114 5.33 -6.72 11.03
CA PHE A 114 4.65 -6.71 9.72
C PHE A 114 5.49 -5.99 8.66
N GLY A 115 6.10 -4.85 9.00
CA GLY A 115 6.91 -4.05 8.09
C GLY A 115 8.14 -4.77 7.51
N LEU A 116 8.54 -5.91 8.05
CA LEU A 116 9.62 -6.73 7.51
C LEU A 116 9.20 -7.54 6.27
N TRP A 117 7.89 -7.67 6.01
CA TRP A 117 7.28 -8.48 4.94
C TRP A 117 6.85 -7.65 3.74
N THR A 118 7.70 -6.74 3.29
CA THR A 118 7.44 -5.79 2.19
C THR A 118 8.17 -6.15 0.89
N LYS A 119 8.90 -7.29 0.86
CA LYS A 119 9.72 -7.69 -0.28
C LYS A 119 9.10 -8.87 -1.04
N ALA A 120 9.17 -8.80 -2.37
CA ALA A 120 8.96 -9.94 -3.26
C ALA A 120 10.09 -9.95 -4.30
N GLY A 121 10.69 -11.14 -4.56
CA GLY A 121 11.86 -11.25 -5.43
C GLY A 121 13.06 -10.39 -4.98
N GLY A 122 13.23 -10.20 -3.67
CA GLY A 122 14.32 -9.38 -3.09
C GLY A 122 14.09 -7.86 -3.13
N LYS A 123 13.07 -7.37 -3.83
CA LYS A 123 12.75 -5.94 -3.97
C LYS A 123 11.58 -5.55 -3.06
N VAL A 124 11.63 -4.32 -2.53
CA VAL A 124 10.50 -3.73 -1.78
C VAL A 124 9.40 -3.33 -2.76
N TRP A 125 8.16 -3.71 -2.44
CA TRP A 125 6.98 -3.37 -3.23
C TRP A 125 6.08 -2.41 -2.47
N PRO A 126 5.77 -1.23 -3.04
CA PRO A 126 4.93 -0.24 -2.38
C PRO A 126 3.54 -0.77 -1.97
N GLY A 127 2.95 -1.66 -2.77
CA GLY A 127 1.69 -2.34 -2.44
C GLY A 127 1.79 -3.19 -1.17
N LEU A 128 2.87 -3.96 -1.03
CA LEU A 128 3.13 -4.75 0.19
C LEU A 128 3.40 -3.84 1.39
N THR A 129 4.10 -2.72 1.21
CA THR A 129 4.33 -1.76 2.28
C THR A 129 3.01 -1.17 2.80
N ARG A 130 2.11 -0.76 1.90
CA ARG A 130 0.78 -0.28 2.29
C ARG A 130 -0.05 -1.35 2.99
N ARG A 131 -0.02 -2.59 2.48
CA ARG A 131 -0.74 -3.72 3.09
C ARG A 131 -0.26 -3.99 4.52
N ARG A 132 1.05 -4.09 4.72
CA ARG A 132 1.65 -4.29 6.06
C ARG A 132 1.32 -3.17 7.03
N ALA A 133 1.31 -1.93 6.56
CA ALA A 133 0.92 -0.78 7.38
C ALA A 133 -0.55 -0.87 7.82
N ALA A 134 -1.47 -1.22 6.91
CA ALA A 134 -2.89 -1.38 7.22
C ALA A 134 -3.15 -2.57 8.18
N GLU A 135 -2.46 -3.70 7.98
CA GLU A 135 -2.53 -4.85 8.88
C GLU A 135 -1.98 -4.52 10.27
N ALA A 136 -0.86 -3.82 10.37
CA ALA A 136 -0.29 -3.39 11.65
C ALA A 136 -1.21 -2.39 12.39
N ALA A 137 -1.84 -1.47 11.66
CA ALA A 137 -2.79 -0.52 12.23
C ALA A 137 -4.02 -1.23 12.82
N LEU A 138 -4.64 -2.15 12.04
CA LEU A 138 -5.75 -2.96 12.54
C LEU A 138 -5.35 -3.82 13.75
N TYR A 139 -4.14 -4.40 13.72
CA TYR A 139 -3.63 -5.26 14.78
C TYR A 139 -3.51 -4.54 16.13
N LEU A 140 -3.14 -3.26 16.13
CA LEU A 140 -2.96 -2.45 17.34
C LEU A 140 -4.24 -1.71 17.78
N GLU A 141 -5.27 -1.72 16.95
CA GLU A 141 -6.49 -0.97 17.28
C GLU A 141 -7.21 -1.60 18.47
N PRO A 142 -7.50 -0.84 19.54
CA PRO A 142 -8.22 -1.33 20.69
C PRO A 142 -9.60 -1.87 20.31
N MET A 143 -10.05 -2.91 20.99
CA MET A 143 -11.46 -3.31 20.93
C MET A 143 -12.30 -2.31 21.73
N PRO A 144 -13.57 -2.07 21.33
CA PRO A 144 -14.46 -1.17 22.08
C PRO A 144 -14.57 -1.52 23.57
N ASP A 145 -14.47 -2.81 23.90
CA ASP A 145 -14.54 -3.31 25.29
C ASP A 145 -13.18 -3.20 26.05
N ASP A 146 -12.08 -2.93 25.34
CA ASP A 146 -10.75 -2.69 25.93
C ASP A 146 -10.59 -1.23 26.41
N VAL A 147 -11.56 -0.38 26.13
CA VAL A 147 -11.65 0.96 26.71
C VAL A 147 -12.22 0.79 28.12
N SER A 148 -11.40 0.33 29.05
CA SER A 148 -11.67 0.52 30.48
C SER A 148 -11.96 2.00 30.68
N ASP A 149 -13.03 2.29 31.45
CA ASP A 149 -13.49 3.63 31.79
C ASP A 149 -12.29 4.55 32.02
N PRO A 150 -12.32 5.79 31.51
CA PRO A 150 -11.24 6.74 31.77
C PRO A 150 -11.00 6.74 33.27
N VAL A 151 -9.80 6.33 33.69
CA VAL A 151 -9.37 6.60 35.06
C VAL A 151 -9.62 8.08 35.25
N GLU A 152 -10.57 8.44 36.14
CA GLU A 152 -10.78 9.83 36.53
C GLU A 152 -9.47 10.34 37.14
N GLY A 153 -8.56 10.73 36.27
CA GLY A 153 -7.45 11.60 36.60
C GLY A 153 -8.04 12.96 37.00
N PRO A 154 -7.38 13.74 37.86
CA PRO A 154 -7.89 15.01 38.32
C PRO A 154 -8.30 15.84 37.10
N ALA A 155 -9.53 16.35 37.14
CA ALA A 155 -10.17 17.09 36.07
C ALA A 155 -9.18 18.07 35.41
N GLN A 156 -8.70 17.68 34.22
CA GLN A 156 -7.96 18.62 33.41
C GLN A 156 -8.93 19.71 32.98
N ALA A 157 -8.58 20.95 33.34
CA ALA A 157 -9.35 22.13 32.97
C ALA A 157 -9.76 22.04 31.49
N MET A 158 -11.05 22.18 31.21
CA MET A 158 -11.57 22.23 29.85
C MET A 158 -10.70 23.16 29.02
N PRO A 159 -10.26 22.77 27.83
CA PRO A 159 -9.61 23.69 26.91
C PRO A 159 -10.55 24.88 26.69
N GLN A 160 -10.07 26.08 26.94
CA GLN A 160 -10.80 27.28 26.56
C GLN A 160 -11.12 27.17 25.07
N VAL A 161 -12.33 27.59 24.70
CA VAL A 161 -12.81 27.67 23.33
C VAL A 161 -11.74 28.39 22.51
N VAL A 162 -10.98 27.61 21.71
CA VAL A 162 -10.05 28.18 20.75
C VAL A 162 -10.90 28.79 19.66
N GLU A 163 -10.75 30.11 19.43
CA GLU A 163 -11.38 30.77 18.27
C GLU A 163 -11.03 29.99 16.99
N PRO A 164 -11.96 29.87 16.02
CA PRO A 164 -11.72 29.11 14.80
C PRO A 164 -10.44 29.60 14.12
N GLU A 165 -9.51 28.69 13.92
CA GLU A 165 -8.25 28.96 13.25
C GLU A 165 -8.51 29.68 11.93
N ARG A 166 -7.76 30.78 11.70
CA ARG A 166 -7.81 31.51 10.42
C ARG A 166 -7.56 30.53 9.28
N PRO A 167 -8.32 30.63 8.16
CA PRO A 167 -8.13 29.71 7.03
C PRO A 167 -6.66 29.68 6.62
N MET A 168 -6.12 28.48 6.32
CA MET A 168 -4.70 28.24 6.02
C MET A 168 -4.12 29.20 4.98
N ALA A 169 -4.95 29.73 4.09
CA ALA A 169 -4.58 30.76 3.11
C ALA A 169 -4.17 32.13 3.74
N ALA A 170 -4.54 32.39 5.00
CA ALA A 170 -4.21 33.62 5.71
C ALA A 170 -2.96 33.49 6.61
N SER A 171 -2.36 32.30 6.72
CA SER A 171 -1.15 32.06 7.49
C SER A 171 0.05 32.69 6.83
N THR A 172 0.80 33.51 7.58
CA THR A 172 2.04 34.16 7.11
C THR A 172 3.09 33.14 6.70
N ILE A 173 3.10 31.95 7.35
CA ILE A 173 4.02 30.85 7.04
C ILE A 173 3.67 30.21 5.69
N ASN A 174 2.38 29.99 5.41
CA ASN A 174 1.95 29.45 4.11
C ASN A 174 2.18 30.44 2.97
N ARG A 175 1.99 31.76 3.21
CA ARG A 175 2.31 32.79 2.22
C ARG A 175 3.81 32.85 1.92
N ALA A 176 4.66 32.72 2.94
CA ALA A 176 6.11 32.65 2.76
C ALA A 176 6.51 31.35 2.00
N GLY A 177 5.87 30.21 2.29
CA GLY A 177 6.12 28.96 1.59
C GLY A 177 5.72 29.00 0.11
N VAL A 178 4.59 29.64 -0.23
CA VAL A 178 4.16 29.82 -1.63
C VAL A 178 5.11 30.73 -2.40
N VAL A 179 5.58 31.82 -1.78
CA VAL A 179 6.57 32.73 -2.40
C VAL A 179 7.91 32.03 -2.57
N ALA A 180 8.39 31.27 -1.57
CA ALA A 180 9.65 30.52 -1.66
C ALA A 180 9.57 29.39 -2.68
N GLY A 181 8.43 28.67 -2.74
CA GLY A 181 8.19 27.64 -3.74
C GLY A 181 8.10 28.18 -5.17
N GLY A 182 7.49 29.37 -5.35
CA GLY A 182 7.41 30.04 -6.65
C GLY A 182 8.80 30.50 -7.15
N THR A 183 9.62 31.04 -6.27
CA THR A 183 11.00 31.48 -6.63
C THR A 183 11.92 30.30 -6.93
N ALA A 184 11.79 29.17 -6.20
CA ALA A 184 12.54 27.95 -6.48
C ALA A 184 12.16 27.35 -7.85
N ALA A 185 10.88 27.33 -8.20
CA ALA A 185 10.42 26.87 -9.51
C ALA A 185 10.97 27.71 -10.66
N VAL A 186 11.00 29.06 -10.51
CA VAL A 186 11.57 29.97 -11.50
C VAL A 186 13.09 29.79 -11.63
N ALA A 187 13.80 29.59 -10.49
CA ALA A 187 15.23 29.34 -10.49
C ALA A 187 15.57 28.03 -11.22
N THR A 188 14.80 26.95 -10.97
CA THR A 188 14.99 25.66 -11.63
C THR A 188 14.76 25.74 -13.14
N VAL A 189 13.76 26.51 -13.59
CA VAL A 189 13.51 26.74 -15.03
C VAL A 189 14.66 27.56 -15.65
N ALA A 190 15.15 28.58 -14.97
CA ALA A 190 16.28 29.40 -15.44
C ALA A 190 17.58 28.57 -15.57
N GLU A 191 17.88 27.70 -14.60
CA GLU A 191 19.03 26.79 -14.65
C GLU A 191 18.87 25.77 -15.80
N THR A 192 17.67 25.24 -16.01
CA THR A 192 17.42 24.29 -17.10
C THR A 192 17.61 24.96 -18.46
N VAL A 193 17.15 26.20 -18.62
CA VAL A 193 17.34 26.98 -19.86
C VAL A 193 18.82 27.31 -20.08
N SER A 194 19.57 27.67 -19.04
CA SER A 194 21.02 27.94 -19.14
C SER A 194 21.82 26.69 -19.51
N THR A 195 21.45 25.53 -18.95
CA THR A 195 22.07 24.23 -19.28
C THR A 195 21.76 23.81 -20.71
N VAL A 196 20.53 23.99 -21.18
CA VAL A 196 20.14 23.73 -22.58
C VAL A 196 20.90 24.65 -23.54
N SER A 197 21.09 25.93 -23.20
CA SER A 197 21.83 26.87 -24.04
C SER A 197 23.33 26.61 -24.10
N SER A 198 23.93 26.07 -23.02
CA SER A 198 25.34 25.65 -23.01
C SER A 198 25.57 24.35 -23.77
N VAL A 199 24.62 23.39 -23.68
CA VAL A 199 24.63 22.17 -24.50
C VAL A 199 24.45 22.50 -25.98
N LYS A 200 23.57 23.45 -26.32
CA LYS A 200 23.39 23.89 -27.74
C LYS A 200 24.69 24.43 -28.33
N ARG A 201 25.46 25.28 -27.61
CA ARG A 201 26.75 25.78 -28.05
C ARG A 201 27.81 24.69 -28.23
N GLY A 202 27.81 23.67 -27.35
CA GLY A 202 28.72 22.53 -27.47
C GLY A 202 28.38 21.56 -28.62
N VAL A 203 27.13 21.56 -29.07
CA VAL A 203 26.66 20.69 -30.18
C VAL A 203 26.84 21.35 -31.54
N GLU A 204 26.86 22.69 -31.64
CA GLU A 204 27.15 23.41 -32.87
C GLU A 204 28.56 23.13 -33.40
N ASP A 205 29.50 22.78 -32.53
CA ASP A 205 30.87 22.36 -32.88
C ASP A 205 30.98 20.90 -33.40
N LEU A 206 29.94 20.05 -33.17
CA LEU A 206 29.97 18.61 -33.46
C LEU A 206 29.30 18.20 -34.80
N GLY A 207 28.88 19.16 -35.62
CA GLY A 207 28.27 18.93 -36.92
C GLY A 207 26.73 18.87 -36.87
N SER A 208 26.11 19.52 -37.88
CA SER A 208 24.67 19.79 -37.96
C SER A 208 23.74 18.57 -37.99
N TRP A 209 24.28 17.37 -38.15
CA TRP A 209 23.53 16.10 -38.21
C TRP A 209 23.41 15.38 -36.86
N LEU A 210 24.25 15.69 -35.90
CA LEU A 210 24.22 15.07 -34.54
C LEU A 210 23.10 15.61 -33.65
N ALA A 211 22.75 16.90 -33.82
CA ALA A 211 21.70 17.54 -33.02
C ALA A 211 20.32 16.90 -33.24
N PRO A 212 19.84 16.62 -34.47
CA PRO A 212 18.58 15.94 -34.66
C PRO A 212 18.58 14.49 -34.17
N LEU A 213 19.71 13.79 -34.24
CA LEU A 213 19.83 12.41 -33.68
C LEU A 213 19.74 12.35 -32.17
N LEU A 214 20.38 13.29 -31.45
CA LEU A 214 20.25 13.41 -30.00
C LEU A 214 18.83 13.78 -29.60
N LEU A 215 18.16 14.65 -30.33
CA LEU A 215 16.79 15.04 -30.05
C LEU A 215 15.82 13.85 -30.24
N LEU A 216 16.02 13.05 -31.28
CA LEU A 216 15.26 11.82 -31.50
C LEU A 216 15.51 10.79 -30.41
N ALA A 217 16.74 10.64 -29.92
CA ALA A 217 17.07 9.75 -28.82
C ALA A 217 16.38 10.18 -27.51
N VAL A 218 16.36 11.48 -27.20
CA VAL A 218 15.66 12.02 -26.01
C VAL A 218 14.16 11.83 -26.13
N VAL A 219 13.57 12.14 -27.28
CA VAL A 219 12.12 11.94 -27.52
C VAL A 219 11.77 10.46 -27.43
N GLY A 220 12.59 9.57 -27.99
CA GLY A 220 12.43 8.13 -27.90
C GLY A 220 12.49 7.61 -26.45
N LEU A 221 13.44 8.11 -25.67
CA LEU A 221 13.58 7.75 -24.26
C LEU A 221 12.39 8.24 -23.42
N CYS A 222 11.95 9.49 -23.66
CA CYS A 222 10.75 10.03 -22.99
C CYS A 222 9.49 9.23 -23.40
N GLY A 223 9.35 8.91 -24.68
CA GLY A 223 8.26 8.06 -25.18
C GLY A 223 8.27 6.66 -24.55
N TYR A 224 9.45 6.06 -24.42
CA TYR A 224 9.61 4.77 -23.75
C TYR A 224 9.23 4.82 -22.28
N ILE A 225 9.66 5.85 -21.54
CA ILE A 225 9.32 6.04 -20.12
C ILE A 225 7.81 6.24 -19.95
N VAL A 226 7.18 7.04 -20.81
CA VAL A 226 5.72 7.26 -20.78
C VAL A 226 4.99 5.97 -21.13
N TRP A 227 5.44 5.24 -22.16
CA TRP A 227 4.86 3.95 -22.55
C TRP A 227 4.98 2.91 -21.43
N GLU A 228 6.14 2.81 -20.79
CA GLU A 228 6.36 1.91 -19.65
C GLU A 228 5.46 2.26 -18.45
N ARG A 229 5.28 3.56 -18.16
CA ARG A 229 4.33 4.01 -17.14
C ARG A 229 2.87 3.71 -17.50
N ILE A 230 2.49 3.87 -18.76
CA ILE A 230 1.13 3.52 -19.22
C ILE A 230 0.93 2.01 -19.15
N LYS A 231 1.93 1.23 -19.55
CA LYS A 231 1.91 -0.23 -19.45
C LYS A 231 1.79 -0.69 -18.00
N GLN A 232 2.55 -0.09 -17.07
CA GLN A 232 2.45 -0.35 -15.64
C GLN A 232 1.07 0.02 -15.08
N ARG A 233 0.47 1.12 -15.51
CA ARG A 233 -0.91 1.50 -15.12
C ARG A 233 -1.97 0.58 -15.71
N ARG A 234 -1.82 0.11 -16.95
CA ARG A 234 -2.73 -0.86 -17.58
C ARG A 234 -2.58 -2.27 -16.98
N GLY A 235 -1.43 -2.60 -16.44
CA GLY A 235 -1.17 -3.84 -15.73
C GLY A 235 -1.73 -3.92 -14.30
N GLY A 236 -2.48 -2.91 -13.83
CA GLY A 236 -3.19 -2.96 -12.54
C GLY A 236 -2.31 -2.76 -11.30
N TRP A 237 -1.15 -2.12 -11.44
CA TRP A 237 -0.23 -1.82 -10.34
C TRP A 237 -0.18 -0.29 -10.08
N ALA A 238 -1.27 0.27 -9.55
CA ALA A 238 -1.30 1.61 -8.98
C ALA A 238 -1.84 1.55 -7.56
#